data_63e16cccbb3032a06d99a6d2045c726f
#
_entry.id   63e16cccbb3032a06d99a6d2045c726f
#
_cell.length_a   1.000
_cell.length_b   1.000
_cell.length_c   1.000
_cell.angle_alpha   90.00
_cell.angle_beta   90.00
_cell.angle_gamma   90.00
#
_symmetry.space_group_name_H-M   'P 1'
#
loop_
_entity.id
_entity.type
_entity.pdbx_description
1 polymer ?
#
loop_
_entity_poly.entity_id
_entity_poly.type
_entity_poly.pdbx_seq_one_letter_code
_entity_poly.pdbx_strand_id
1 'polypeptide(L)'
;MRYTAHPAFVLHARAWRETSLLIEALTLEHGRIGLVARGVHGPKKQQLRAALQPLQHIRIDGVQRGELAYLSAAETIDEAPRLHGETMLAGFYLNELMMRLAPCHDGAGMLYAIYGETRARLGLSDLSLAWTLRRLERDLFEALGVGFAWDCDGDGAAIDPAARYRLDPEHGPRRVLGDSGRADRSEAATGRALLDLAIDREPCIDDMPGLRR
;
A
#
# COMPACT_ATOMS: atom_id res chain seq x y z
N MET A 1 15.64 -19.03 -12.21
CA MET A 1 14.58 -19.31 -11.23
C MET A 1 13.28 -19.59 -11.97
N ARG A 2 12.39 -20.41 -11.41
CA ARG A 2 11.09 -20.75 -12.01
C ARG A 2 9.99 -20.47 -11.00
N TYR A 3 8.93 -19.80 -11.43
CA TYR A 3 7.70 -19.57 -10.67
C TYR A 3 6.69 -20.65 -11.07
N THR A 4 6.05 -21.28 -10.10
CA THR A 4 5.01 -22.31 -10.34
C THR A 4 3.85 -22.04 -9.38
N ALA A 5 2.68 -21.74 -9.92
CA ALA A 5 1.47 -21.35 -9.18
C ALA A 5 1.73 -20.29 -8.09
N HIS A 6 2.67 -19.37 -8.34
CA HIS A 6 3.18 -18.43 -7.35
C HIS A 6 2.20 -17.25 -7.16
N PRO A 7 1.73 -16.95 -5.94
CA PRO A 7 0.78 -15.89 -5.72
C PRO A 7 1.43 -14.51 -5.88
N ALA A 8 0.73 -13.58 -6.54
CA ALA A 8 1.20 -12.24 -6.81
C ALA A 8 0.05 -11.25 -6.94
N PHE A 9 0.27 -10.01 -6.51
CA PHE A 9 -0.59 -8.88 -6.83
C PHE A 9 -0.03 -8.11 -8.01
N VAL A 10 -0.87 -7.75 -8.97
CA VAL A 10 -0.50 -6.89 -10.09
C VAL A 10 -0.51 -5.44 -9.61
N LEU A 11 0.66 -4.81 -9.56
CA LEU A 11 0.80 -3.40 -9.17
C LEU A 11 0.62 -2.46 -10.38
N HIS A 12 1.25 -2.81 -11.49
CA HIS A 12 1.24 -2.00 -12.70
C HIS A 12 1.34 -2.87 -13.94
N ALA A 13 0.66 -2.48 -15.02
CA ALA A 13 0.78 -3.12 -16.33
C ALA A 13 0.84 -2.04 -17.41
N ARG A 14 1.80 -2.16 -18.31
CA ARG A 14 1.96 -1.25 -19.45
C ARG A 14 2.25 -2.00 -20.74
N ALA A 15 1.87 -1.40 -21.86
CA ALA A 15 2.22 -1.93 -23.17
C ALA A 15 3.74 -2.06 -23.33
N TRP A 16 4.18 -3.19 -23.84
CA TRP A 16 5.57 -3.50 -24.10
C TRP A 16 5.70 -4.14 -25.49
N ARG A 17 6.39 -3.45 -26.41
CA ARG A 17 6.40 -3.84 -27.83
C ARG A 17 4.96 -3.96 -28.39
N GLU A 18 4.79 -4.57 -29.55
CA GLU A 18 3.51 -4.58 -30.28
C GLU A 18 2.43 -5.46 -29.61
N THR A 19 2.81 -6.59 -29.01
CA THR A 19 1.85 -7.61 -28.56
C THR A 19 2.00 -8.04 -27.10
N SER A 20 2.89 -7.39 -26.34
CA SER A 20 3.27 -7.80 -24.98
C SER A 20 2.87 -6.76 -23.94
N LEU A 21 2.79 -7.18 -22.68
CA LEU A 21 2.71 -6.31 -21.51
C LEU A 21 3.97 -6.50 -20.67
N LEU A 22 4.48 -5.39 -20.12
CA LEU A 22 5.39 -5.38 -19.00
C LEU A 22 4.59 -5.11 -17.74
N ILE A 23 4.72 -5.99 -16.76
CA ILE A 23 3.94 -6.01 -15.54
C ILE A 23 4.89 -5.93 -14.36
N GLU A 24 4.56 -5.09 -13.38
CA GLU A 24 5.16 -5.11 -12.07
C GLU A 24 4.22 -5.83 -11.12
N ALA A 25 4.73 -6.84 -10.42
CA ALA A 25 3.95 -7.65 -9.51
C ALA A 25 4.64 -7.74 -8.14
N LEU A 26 3.84 -7.71 -7.08
CA LEU A 26 4.27 -7.94 -5.71
C LEU A 26 4.03 -9.41 -5.36
N THR A 27 5.07 -10.11 -4.95
CA THR A 27 5.01 -11.52 -4.55
C THR A 27 5.37 -11.68 -3.08
N LEU A 28 4.88 -12.75 -2.47
CA LEU A 28 5.13 -13.06 -1.06
C LEU A 28 6.62 -13.32 -0.79
N GLU A 29 7.26 -14.15 -1.62
CA GLU A 29 8.60 -14.68 -1.35
C GLU A 29 9.72 -13.88 -2.02
N HIS A 30 9.40 -13.12 -3.09
CA HIS A 30 10.40 -12.46 -3.92
C HIS A 30 10.19 -10.95 -4.05
N GLY A 31 9.32 -10.38 -3.20
CA GLY A 31 9.02 -8.96 -3.26
C GLY A 31 8.50 -8.51 -4.62
N ARG A 32 8.97 -7.39 -5.12
CA ARG A 32 8.57 -6.86 -6.43
C ARG A 32 9.39 -7.50 -7.55
N ILE A 33 8.67 -7.99 -8.57
CA ILE A 33 9.26 -8.61 -9.76
C ILE A 33 8.67 -8.02 -11.03
N GLY A 34 9.50 -7.91 -12.07
CA GLY A 34 9.08 -7.54 -13.42
C GLY A 34 8.73 -8.77 -14.25
N LEU A 35 7.54 -8.78 -14.89
CA LEU A 35 7.05 -9.87 -15.72
C LEU A 35 6.81 -9.39 -17.15
N VAL A 36 7.19 -10.21 -18.13
CA VAL A 36 6.86 -9.99 -19.54
C VAL A 36 5.81 -11.00 -19.97
N ALA A 37 4.59 -10.55 -20.26
CA ALA A 37 3.52 -11.35 -20.85
C ALA A 37 3.48 -11.13 -22.37
N ARG A 38 3.80 -12.17 -23.14
CA ARG A 38 3.85 -12.10 -24.60
C ARG A 38 2.52 -12.49 -25.24
N GLY A 39 2.20 -11.87 -26.39
CA GLY A 39 1.05 -12.23 -27.21
C GLY A 39 -0.29 -12.02 -26.51
N VAL A 40 -0.40 -11.05 -25.61
CA VAL A 40 -1.62 -10.81 -24.82
C VAL A 40 -2.75 -10.14 -25.61
N HIS A 41 -2.45 -9.53 -26.76
CA HIS A 41 -3.45 -8.81 -27.58
C HIS A 41 -4.23 -9.71 -28.54
N GLY A 42 -3.96 -11.02 -28.56
CA GLY A 42 -4.71 -11.97 -29.39
C GLY A 42 -6.17 -12.15 -28.93
N PRO A 43 -7.09 -12.51 -29.84
CA PRO A 43 -8.53 -12.61 -29.57
C PRO A 43 -8.88 -13.63 -28.46
N LYS A 44 -8.07 -14.68 -28.31
CA LYS A 44 -8.25 -15.73 -27.27
C LYS A 44 -7.59 -15.40 -25.93
N LYS A 45 -7.04 -14.18 -25.76
CA LYS A 45 -6.27 -13.78 -24.58
C LYS A 45 -7.01 -12.80 -23.67
N GLN A 46 -8.32 -12.66 -23.81
CA GLN A 46 -9.12 -11.73 -23.01
C GLN A 46 -9.04 -12.04 -21.51
N GLN A 47 -9.14 -13.30 -21.12
CA GLN A 47 -9.02 -13.71 -19.71
C GLN A 47 -7.64 -13.36 -19.13
N LEU A 48 -6.57 -13.63 -19.89
CA LEU A 48 -5.21 -13.30 -19.48
C LEU A 48 -5.05 -11.78 -19.31
N ARG A 49 -5.58 -10.98 -20.24
CA ARG A 49 -5.55 -9.51 -20.10
C ARG A 49 -6.31 -9.01 -18.88
N ALA A 50 -7.45 -9.62 -18.56
CA ALA A 50 -8.23 -9.29 -17.37
C ALA A 50 -7.46 -9.63 -16.09
N ALA A 51 -6.82 -10.80 -16.02
CA ALA A 51 -6.00 -11.20 -14.88
C ALA A 51 -4.76 -10.30 -14.66
N LEU A 52 -4.27 -9.65 -15.72
CA LEU A 52 -3.08 -8.81 -15.66
C LEU A 52 -3.39 -7.31 -15.43
N GLN A 53 -4.62 -6.96 -15.04
CA GLN A 53 -4.95 -5.58 -14.66
C GLN A 53 -4.44 -5.25 -13.25
N PRO A 54 -4.11 -3.98 -12.98
CA PRO A 54 -3.74 -3.55 -11.63
C PRO A 54 -4.76 -3.96 -10.58
N LEU A 55 -4.29 -4.21 -9.36
CA LEU A 55 -5.07 -4.70 -8.21
C LEU A 55 -5.55 -6.16 -8.32
N GLN A 56 -5.32 -6.87 -9.41
CA GLN A 56 -5.65 -8.29 -9.50
C GLN A 56 -4.71 -9.12 -8.60
N HIS A 57 -5.30 -10.12 -7.94
CA HIS A 57 -4.57 -11.15 -7.20
C HIS A 57 -4.56 -12.43 -8.05
N ILE A 58 -3.38 -12.88 -8.42
CA ILE A 58 -3.16 -13.93 -9.42
C ILE A 58 -2.17 -14.99 -8.96
N ARG A 59 -2.26 -16.18 -9.54
CA ARG A 59 -1.17 -17.15 -9.56
C ARG A 59 -0.43 -17.04 -10.87
N ILE A 60 0.88 -17.01 -10.80
CA ILE A 60 1.74 -16.90 -11.98
C ILE A 60 2.57 -18.15 -12.17
N ASP A 61 2.72 -18.57 -13.43
CA ASP A 61 3.76 -19.46 -13.88
C ASP A 61 4.72 -18.71 -14.79
N GLY A 62 6.02 -18.93 -14.61
CA GLY A 62 7.01 -18.20 -15.40
C GLY A 62 8.43 -18.64 -15.15
N VAL A 63 9.34 -18.09 -15.95
CA VAL A 63 10.78 -18.35 -15.85
C VAL A 63 11.53 -17.02 -15.82
N GLN A 64 12.32 -16.83 -14.76
CA GLN A 64 13.22 -15.69 -14.62
C GLN A 64 14.38 -15.81 -15.60
N ARG A 65 14.64 -14.75 -16.37
CA ARG A 65 15.80 -14.62 -17.26
C ARG A 65 16.38 -13.21 -17.12
N GLY A 66 17.46 -13.09 -16.37
CA GLY A 66 18.01 -11.79 -15.97
C GLY A 66 17.07 -11.10 -14.99
N GLU A 67 16.84 -9.81 -15.20
CA GLU A 67 15.99 -8.98 -14.32
C GLU A 67 14.48 -9.21 -14.51
N LEU A 68 14.07 -9.76 -15.65
CA LEU A 68 12.66 -9.97 -15.98
C LEU A 68 12.30 -11.46 -15.99
N ALA A 69 11.10 -11.78 -15.53
CA ALA A 69 10.51 -13.10 -15.69
C ALA A 69 9.57 -13.12 -16.91
N TYR A 70 9.59 -14.21 -17.65
CA TYR A 70 8.69 -14.45 -18.77
C TYR A 70 7.49 -15.25 -18.28
N LEU A 71 6.32 -14.64 -18.34
CA LEU A 71 5.06 -15.23 -17.93
C LEU A 71 4.63 -16.30 -18.95
N SER A 72 4.32 -17.50 -18.48
CA SER A 72 3.72 -18.58 -19.27
C SER A 72 2.22 -18.71 -19.02
N ALA A 73 1.76 -18.52 -17.79
CA ALA A 73 0.36 -18.50 -17.40
C ALA A 73 0.11 -17.53 -16.25
N ALA A 74 -1.12 -17.03 -16.16
CA ALA A 74 -1.64 -16.31 -15.01
C ALA A 74 -3.11 -16.66 -14.83
N GLU A 75 -3.49 -16.98 -13.60
CA GLU A 75 -4.85 -17.30 -13.21
C GLU A 75 -5.28 -16.40 -12.06
N THR A 76 -6.50 -15.88 -12.10
CA THR A 76 -7.05 -15.05 -11.03
C THR A 76 -7.31 -15.90 -9.79
N ILE A 77 -6.83 -15.45 -8.62
CA ILE A 77 -7.12 -16.05 -7.31
C ILE A 77 -8.44 -15.49 -6.79
N ASP A 78 -8.58 -14.17 -6.82
CA ASP A 78 -9.79 -13.45 -6.47
C ASP A 78 -9.96 -12.21 -7.35
N GLU A 79 -11.20 -11.72 -7.46
CA GLU A 79 -11.50 -10.53 -8.26
C GLU A 79 -10.97 -9.27 -7.58
N ALA A 80 -10.39 -8.35 -8.36
CA ALA A 80 -10.04 -7.03 -7.87
C ALA A 80 -11.29 -6.29 -7.37
N PRO A 81 -11.17 -5.49 -6.30
CA PRO A 81 -12.29 -4.69 -5.82
C PRO A 81 -12.74 -3.69 -6.90
N ARG A 82 -14.05 -3.48 -6.99
CA ARG A 82 -14.64 -2.48 -7.90
C ARG A 82 -14.52 -1.10 -7.27
N LEU A 83 -13.48 -0.38 -7.63
CA LEU A 83 -13.19 0.94 -7.09
C LEU A 83 -13.71 2.04 -8.01
N HIS A 84 -14.21 3.14 -7.41
CA HIS A 84 -14.73 4.30 -8.13
C HIS A 84 -14.33 5.60 -7.40
N GLY A 85 -14.19 6.70 -8.14
CA GLY A 85 -13.90 8.01 -7.55
C GLY A 85 -12.64 7.99 -6.67
N GLU A 86 -12.78 8.43 -5.41
CA GLU A 86 -11.66 8.53 -4.47
C GLU A 86 -11.05 7.17 -4.11
N THR A 87 -11.85 6.09 -4.02
CA THR A 87 -11.32 4.76 -3.74
C THR A 87 -10.45 4.24 -4.89
N MET A 88 -10.75 4.62 -6.15
CA MET A 88 -9.91 4.33 -7.31
C MET A 88 -8.54 5.04 -7.18
N LEU A 89 -8.54 6.32 -6.80
CA LEU A 89 -7.30 7.08 -6.57
C LEU A 89 -6.48 6.47 -5.43
N ALA A 90 -7.14 6.02 -4.37
CA ALA A 90 -6.49 5.31 -3.27
C ALA A 90 -5.87 3.97 -3.72
N GLY A 91 -6.51 3.25 -4.63
CA GLY A 91 -5.94 2.04 -5.25
C GLY A 91 -4.67 2.35 -6.06
N PHE A 92 -4.65 3.45 -6.81
CA PHE A 92 -3.43 3.89 -7.50
C PHE A 92 -2.33 4.32 -6.52
N TYR A 93 -2.69 5.02 -5.44
CA TYR A 93 -1.76 5.39 -4.38
C TYR A 93 -1.15 4.17 -3.69
N LEU A 94 -1.95 3.16 -3.35
CA LEU A 94 -1.48 1.89 -2.81
C LEU A 94 -0.46 1.23 -3.76
N ASN A 95 -0.77 1.14 -5.04
CA ASN A 95 0.15 0.58 -6.04
C ASN A 95 1.45 1.37 -6.14
N GLU A 96 1.37 2.71 -6.15
CA GLU A 96 2.55 3.58 -6.23
C GLU A 96 3.46 3.42 -5.02
N LEU A 97 2.90 3.34 -3.80
CA LEU A 97 3.69 3.09 -2.59
C LEU A 97 4.45 1.76 -2.69
N MET A 98 3.78 0.68 -3.10
CA MET A 98 4.44 -0.61 -3.28
C MET A 98 5.50 -0.60 -4.39
N MET A 99 5.23 0.11 -5.49
CA MET A 99 6.21 0.28 -6.57
C MET A 99 7.49 0.99 -6.12
N ARG A 100 7.40 1.88 -5.15
CA ARG A 100 8.54 2.66 -4.63
C ARG A 100 9.24 1.99 -3.46
N LEU A 101 8.49 1.31 -2.58
CA LEU A 101 8.97 0.88 -1.27
C LEU A 101 9.26 -0.62 -1.20
N ALA A 102 8.56 -1.46 -2.01
CA ALA A 102 8.80 -2.89 -1.97
C ALA A 102 10.16 -3.26 -2.59
N PRO A 103 10.97 -4.07 -1.88
CA PRO A 103 12.26 -4.52 -2.39
C PRO A 103 12.09 -5.37 -3.65
N CYS A 104 13.08 -5.29 -4.54
CA CYS A 104 13.11 -6.12 -5.75
C CYS A 104 13.84 -7.43 -5.44
N HIS A 105 13.23 -8.54 -5.84
CA HIS A 105 13.82 -9.88 -5.74
C HIS A 105 14.21 -10.32 -4.32
N ASP A 106 13.60 -9.72 -3.30
CA ASP A 106 13.78 -10.07 -1.89
C ASP A 106 12.43 -10.19 -1.20
N GLY A 107 12.33 -11.06 -0.20
CA GLY A 107 11.07 -11.38 0.47
C GLY A 107 10.38 -10.14 1.05
N ALA A 108 9.11 -9.98 0.76
CA ALA A 108 8.31 -8.84 1.19
C ALA A 108 6.99 -9.28 1.86
N GLY A 109 7.05 -10.31 2.69
CA GLY A 109 5.86 -10.95 3.27
C GLY A 109 4.95 -9.97 4.02
N MET A 110 5.51 -9.05 4.83
CA MET A 110 4.70 -8.03 5.51
C MET A 110 4.05 -7.08 4.51
N LEU A 111 4.80 -6.56 3.53
CA LEU A 111 4.24 -5.66 2.52
C LEU A 111 3.19 -6.34 1.65
N TYR A 112 3.36 -7.64 1.36
CA TYR A 112 2.37 -8.44 0.65
C TYR A 112 1.06 -8.56 1.45
N ALA A 113 1.14 -8.81 2.76
CA ALA A 113 -0.02 -8.90 3.64
C ALA A 113 -0.73 -7.53 3.77
N ILE A 114 0.02 -6.46 4.02
CA ILE A 114 -0.49 -5.07 4.10
C ILE A 114 -1.20 -4.68 2.81
N TYR A 115 -0.61 -5.00 1.66
CA TYR A 115 -1.23 -4.74 0.36
C TYR A 115 -2.56 -5.48 0.20
N GLY A 116 -2.58 -6.78 0.49
CA GLY A 116 -3.78 -7.61 0.37
C GLY A 116 -4.92 -7.11 1.25
N GLU A 117 -4.63 -6.78 2.51
CA GLU A 117 -5.61 -6.26 3.46
C GLU A 117 -6.14 -4.89 3.03
N THR A 118 -5.24 -3.96 2.69
CA THR A 118 -5.65 -2.61 2.24
C THR A 118 -6.49 -2.68 0.98
N ARG A 119 -6.08 -3.48 -0.01
CA ARG A 119 -6.83 -3.73 -1.23
C ARG A 119 -8.25 -4.23 -0.96
N ALA A 120 -8.40 -5.16 -0.03
CA ALA A 120 -9.72 -5.69 0.36
C ALA A 120 -10.57 -4.60 1.01
N ARG A 121 -10.01 -3.81 1.93
CA ARG A 121 -10.69 -2.71 2.63
C ARG A 121 -11.16 -1.61 1.68
N LEU A 122 -10.40 -1.28 0.64
CA LEU A 122 -10.80 -0.30 -0.37
C LEU A 122 -12.08 -0.70 -1.12
N GLY A 123 -12.40 -1.98 -1.18
CA GLY A 123 -13.64 -2.51 -1.80
C GLY A 123 -14.87 -2.46 -0.90
N LEU A 124 -14.72 -2.13 0.39
CA LEU A 124 -15.81 -2.08 1.36
C LEU A 124 -16.37 -0.67 1.46
N SER A 125 -17.67 -0.52 1.23
CA SER A 125 -18.34 0.79 1.22
C SER A 125 -18.61 1.39 2.60
N ASP A 126 -18.54 0.58 3.64
CA ASP A 126 -18.82 0.94 5.03
C ASP A 126 -17.57 1.36 5.81
N LEU A 127 -16.39 1.26 5.21
CA LEU A 127 -15.14 1.66 5.84
C LEU A 127 -14.72 3.08 5.41
N SER A 128 -14.22 3.82 6.37
CA SER A 128 -13.62 5.14 6.11
C SER A 128 -12.37 5.00 5.24
N LEU A 129 -12.37 5.69 4.09
CA LEU A 129 -11.23 5.74 3.19
C LEU A 129 -10.03 6.41 3.88
N ALA A 130 -10.28 7.51 4.59
CA ALA A 130 -9.22 8.23 5.31
C ALA A 130 -8.54 7.33 6.34
N TRP A 131 -9.32 6.58 7.13
CA TRP A 131 -8.78 5.63 8.10
C TRP A 131 -8.01 4.49 7.41
N THR A 132 -8.55 3.92 6.35
CA THR A 132 -7.87 2.86 5.59
C THR A 132 -6.50 3.32 5.11
N LEU A 133 -6.35 4.55 4.64
CA LEU A 133 -5.07 5.10 4.20
C LEU A 133 -4.12 5.39 5.36
N ARG A 134 -4.60 5.93 6.49
CA ARG A 134 -3.75 6.16 7.68
C ARG A 134 -3.20 4.86 8.25
N ARG A 135 -4.05 3.83 8.29
CA ARG A 135 -3.65 2.50 8.72
C ARG A 135 -2.59 1.91 7.78
N LEU A 136 -2.80 2.01 6.45
CA LEU A 136 -1.82 1.60 5.45
C LEU A 136 -0.46 2.27 5.70
N GLU A 137 -0.44 3.59 5.87
CA GLU A 137 0.82 4.35 6.04
C GLU A 137 1.53 3.97 7.35
N ARG A 138 0.79 3.81 8.46
CA ARG A 138 1.32 3.31 9.73
C ARG A 138 1.98 1.94 9.54
N ASP A 139 1.25 1.00 8.97
CA ASP A 139 1.70 -0.38 8.80
C ASP A 139 2.90 -0.48 7.85
N LEU A 140 2.95 0.40 6.83
CA LEU A 140 4.11 0.53 5.95
C LEU A 140 5.35 1.03 6.67
N PHE A 141 5.24 2.09 7.49
CA PHE A 141 6.37 2.59 8.28
C PHE A 141 6.90 1.52 9.23
N GLU A 142 6.02 0.76 9.86
CA GLU A 142 6.41 -0.35 10.74
C GLU A 142 7.12 -1.46 9.95
N ALA A 143 6.56 -1.88 8.82
CA ALA A 143 7.15 -2.91 7.96
C ALA A 143 8.52 -2.52 7.38
N LEU A 144 8.76 -1.23 7.16
CA LEU A 144 10.02 -0.68 6.67
C LEU A 144 11.04 -0.40 7.78
N GLY A 145 10.66 -0.59 9.06
CA GLY A 145 11.53 -0.34 10.20
C GLY A 145 11.78 1.14 10.51
N VAL A 146 10.91 2.03 9.99
CA VAL A 146 10.95 3.49 10.22
C VAL A 146 9.71 3.98 10.97
N GLY A 147 8.96 3.06 11.58
CA GLY A 147 7.79 3.37 12.39
C GLY A 147 8.14 4.08 13.68
N PHE A 148 7.17 4.83 14.20
CA PHE A 148 7.27 5.51 15.49
C PHE A 148 6.48 4.73 16.55
N ALA A 149 6.83 4.95 17.83
CA ALA A 149 5.91 4.67 18.92
C ALA A 149 4.80 5.76 18.90
N TRP A 150 3.55 5.33 18.69
CA TRP A 150 2.42 6.26 18.58
C TRP A 150 1.83 6.69 19.94
N ASP A 151 2.31 6.08 21.01
CA ASP A 151 1.90 6.30 22.41
C ASP A 151 2.87 7.20 23.20
N CYS A 152 4.03 7.52 22.62
CA CYS A 152 4.99 8.47 23.17
C CYS A 152 5.48 9.46 22.11
N ASP A 153 5.97 10.61 22.57
CA ASP A 153 6.57 11.63 21.70
C ASP A 153 8.04 11.35 21.42
N GLY A 154 8.65 12.20 20.57
CA GLY A 154 10.06 12.07 20.19
C GLY A 154 11.07 12.19 21.35
N ASP A 155 10.65 12.70 22.50
CA ASP A 155 11.46 12.80 23.71
C ASP A 155 11.16 11.64 24.70
N GLY A 156 10.27 10.71 24.32
CA GLY A 156 9.87 9.55 25.11
C GLY A 156 8.79 9.84 26.16
N ALA A 157 8.19 11.03 26.16
CA ALA A 157 7.09 11.35 27.05
C ALA A 157 5.76 10.77 26.50
N ALA A 158 4.89 10.28 27.39
CA ALA A 158 3.59 9.75 27.01
C ALA A 158 2.75 10.80 26.27
N ILE A 159 2.03 10.39 25.25
CA ILE A 159 1.13 11.27 24.48
C ILE A 159 -0.02 11.73 25.38
N ASP A 160 -0.16 13.06 25.51
CA ASP A 160 -1.30 13.71 26.17
C ASP A 160 -2.48 13.77 25.18
N PRO A 161 -3.61 13.10 25.45
CA PRO A 161 -4.77 13.08 24.55
C PRO A 161 -5.33 14.47 24.23
N ALA A 162 -5.14 15.45 25.12
CA ALA A 162 -5.64 16.81 24.97
C ALA A 162 -4.68 17.75 24.22
N ALA A 163 -3.43 17.31 24.02
CA ALA A 163 -2.43 18.10 23.29
C ALA A 163 -2.50 17.87 21.78
N ARG A 164 -1.73 18.68 21.04
CA ARG A 164 -1.54 18.52 19.60
C ARG A 164 -0.08 18.23 19.29
N TYR A 165 0.13 17.41 18.25
CA TYR A 165 1.44 16.92 17.86
C TYR A 165 1.65 17.09 16.36
N ARG A 166 2.85 17.50 15.98
CA ARG A 166 3.34 17.43 14.59
C ARG A 166 4.16 16.16 14.45
N LEU A 167 3.98 15.44 13.35
CA LEU A 167 4.81 14.28 13.04
C LEU A 167 6.13 14.76 12.41
N ASP A 168 7.22 14.49 13.09
CA ASP A 168 8.58 14.72 12.61
C ASP A 168 9.11 13.41 12.03
N PRO A 169 9.59 13.38 10.76
CA PRO A 169 10.03 12.14 10.11
C PRO A 169 11.19 11.43 10.80
N GLU A 170 12.03 12.15 11.55
CA GLU A 170 13.21 11.58 12.22
C GLU A 170 12.95 11.26 13.70
N HIS A 171 12.04 12.00 14.34
CA HIS A 171 11.87 11.94 15.79
C HIS A 171 10.47 11.49 16.24
N GLY A 172 9.54 11.30 15.29
CA GLY A 172 8.16 10.94 15.63
C GLY A 172 7.30 12.12 16.09
N PRO A 173 6.26 11.90 16.91
CA PRO A 173 5.35 12.95 17.34
C PRO A 173 6.06 14.00 18.21
N ARG A 174 5.95 15.28 17.86
CA ARG A 174 6.45 16.40 18.67
C ARG A 174 5.32 17.32 19.10
N ARG A 175 5.26 17.61 20.40
CA ARG A 175 4.21 18.43 20.98
C ARG A 175 4.25 19.86 20.43
N VAL A 176 3.10 20.37 19.96
CA VAL A 176 2.94 21.75 19.48
C VAL A 176 2.68 22.64 20.70
N LEU A 177 3.58 23.61 20.94
CA LEU A 177 3.45 24.55 22.06
C LEU A 177 2.44 25.67 21.76
N GLY A 178 1.93 26.33 22.80
CA GLY A 178 0.82 27.30 22.73
C GLY A 178 1.05 28.52 21.83
N ASP A 179 2.31 28.92 21.58
CA ASP A 179 2.70 30.05 20.75
C ASP A 179 2.77 29.76 19.24
N SER A 180 2.53 28.52 18.84
CA SER A 180 2.50 28.13 17.43
C SER A 180 1.31 28.78 16.72
N GLY A 181 1.55 29.27 15.49
CA GLY A 181 0.53 29.97 14.71
C GLY A 181 -0.73 29.13 14.46
N ARG A 182 -1.84 29.79 14.09
CA ARG A 182 -3.14 29.12 13.84
C ARG A 182 -3.04 28.04 12.75
N ALA A 183 -2.17 28.23 11.75
CA ALA A 183 -1.91 27.26 10.68
C ALA A 183 -1.26 25.98 11.22
N ASP A 184 -0.25 26.09 12.09
CA ASP A 184 0.43 24.95 12.70
C ASP A 184 -0.52 24.07 13.54
N ARG A 185 -1.49 24.68 14.21
CA ARG A 185 -2.49 23.94 15.01
C ARG A 185 -3.53 23.22 14.15
N SER A 186 -3.90 23.77 12.99
CA SER A 186 -4.88 23.13 12.12
C SER A 186 -4.33 21.90 11.41
N GLU A 187 -3.01 21.82 11.28
CA GLU A 187 -2.30 20.74 10.61
C GLU A 187 -1.76 19.68 11.58
N ALA A 188 -1.78 19.94 12.88
CA ALA A 188 -1.29 19.05 13.92
C ALA A 188 -2.33 17.99 14.29
N ALA A 189 -1.89 16.74 14.45
CA ALA A 189 -2.71 15.65 14.96
C ALA A 189 -3.07 15.90 16.44
N THR A 190 -4.26 15.48 16.86
CA THR A 190 -4.59 15.41 18.27
C THR A 190 -3.90 14.23 18.93
N GLY A 191 -3.52 14.36 20.21
CA GLY A 191 -2.95 13.25 20.96
C GLY A 191 -3.90 12.05 21.02
N ARG A 192 -5.22 12.30 21.05
CA ARG A 192 -6.23 11.25 20.99
C ARG A 192 -6.15 10.46 19.70
N ALA A 193 -6.03 11.14 18.55
CA ALA A 193 -5.91 10.47 17.25
C ALA A 193 -4.64 9.61 17.14
N LEU A 194 -3.53 10.04 17.72
CA LEU A 194 -2.29 9.25 17.76
C LEU A 194 -2.46 7.99 18.63
N LEU A 195 -3.09 8.12 19.80
CA LEU A 195 -3.39 6.99 20.67
C LEU A 195 -4.39 6.00 20.03
N ASP A 196 -5.38 6.51 19.30
CA ASP A 196 -6.31 5.67 18.53
C ASP A 196 -5.58 4.91 17.41
N LEU A 197 -4.65 5.57 16.71
CA LEU A 197 -3.80 4.94 15.71
C LEU A 197 -2.90 3.86 16.33
N ALA A 198 -2.36 4.08 17.53
CA ALA A 198 -1.53 3.12 18.24
C ALA A 198 -2.24 1.78 18.53
N ILE A 199 -3.54 1.83 18.83
CA ILE A 199 -4.35 0.65 19.16
C ILE A 199 -5.23 0.16 18.01
N ASP A 200 -4.94 0.58 16.78
CA ASP A 200 -5.69 0.23 15.57
C ASP A 200 -7.19 0.57 15.65
N ARG A 201 -7.52 1.70 16.26
CA ARG A 201 -8.88 2.22 16.38
C ARG A 201 -9.08 3.41 15.46
N GLU A 202 -10.21 3.46 14.75
CA GLU A 202 -10.56 4.61 13.92
C GLU A 202 -10.79 5.86 14.79
N PRO A 203 -10.03 6.95 14.58
CA PRO A 203 -10.22 8.20 15.29
C PRO A 203 -11.56 8.85 14.97
N CYS A 204 -12.02 9.75 15.85
CA CYS A 204 -13.17 10.57 15.56
C CYS A 204 -12.96 11.37 14.26
N ILE A 205 -14.04 11.62 13.51
CA ILE A 205 -13.98 12.30 12.20
C ILE A 205 -13.32 13.69 12.30
N ASP A 206 -13.50 14.38 13.42
CA ASP A 206 -12.92 15.70 13.67
C ASP A 206 -11.40 15.65 13.92
N ASP A 207 -10.86 14.50 14.29
CA ASP A 207 -9.45 14.27 14.58
C ASP A 207 -8.66 13.75 13.36
N MET A 208 -9.36 13.25 12.33
CA MET A 208 -8.75 12.69 11.12
C MET A 208 -7.89 13.67 10.29
N PRO A 209 -8.26 14.97 10.15
CA PRO A 209 -7.47 15.88 9.32
C PRO A 209 -6.01 16.02 9.74
N GLY A 210 -5.72 16.02 11.04
CA GLY A 210 -4.36 16.13 11.57
C GLY A 210 -3.45 14.94 11.30
N LEU A 211 -4.01 13.79 10.87
CA LEU A 211 -3.26 12.59 10.50
C LEU A 211 -2.88 12.54 9.01
N ARG A 212 -3.22 13.55 8.21
CA ARG A 212 -3.06 13.53 6.74
C ARG A 212 -1.66 13.87 6.23
N ARG A 213 -0.65 13.91 7.08
CA ARG A 213 0.73 14.23 6.65
C ARG A 213 1.74 13.21 7.06
#